data_075a093726c0849cd6379f241b650b8d
#
_entry.id   075a093726c0849cd6379f241b650b8d
#
_cell.length_a   1.000
_cell.length_b   1.000
_cell.length_c   1.000
_cell.angle_alpha   90.00
_cell.angle_beta   90.00
_cell.angle_gamma   90.00
#
_symmetry.space_group_name_H-M   'P 1'
#
loop_
_entity.id
_entity.type
_entity.pdbx_description
1 polymer ?
#
loop_
_entity_poly.entity_id
_entity_poly.type
_entity_poly.pdbx_seq_one_letter_code
_entity_poly.pdbx_strand_id
1 'polypeptide(L)'
;MDINIRDMKFSHDGILKRALLDIDSWCVDKGERIFVYGPSGAGKSTLLNLVSGLLSCSEGEISVLGERLDKLNSRQRDRFRANHLGYVFQSFNLVPYLSAIENIDLARNFSTRKDRLSNKLNASELLDSLDLSSEDWKKPVSLLSTGQQQRVAIARALVNSPEILIADEPTSSLDQQNRENFMSVLMGLVERKEMTLLFVSHDMSLTQYFTRVQALNDFSKTD
;
A
#
# COMPACT_ATOMS: atom_id res chain seq x y z
N MET A 1 -4.37 9.71 -14.36
CA MET A 1 -3.12 9.83 -13.58
C MET A 1 -3.51 9.84 -12.11
N ASP A 2 -3.12 8.81 -11.38
CA ASP A 2 -3.48 8.66 -9.96
C ASP A 2 -2.38 9.13 -9.01
N ILE A 3 -1.11 9.04 -9.44
CA ILE A 3 0.03 9.58 -8.69
C ILE A 3 0.82 10.50 -9.63
N ASN A 4 1.22 11.66 -9.14
CA ASN A 4 2.05 12.61 -9.87
C ASN A 4 2.99 13.32 -8.89
N ILE A 5 4.29 13.20 -9.15
CA ILE A 5 5.36 13.83 -8.37
C ILE A 5 6.11 14.78 -9.29
N ARG A 6 6.43 16.00 -8.83
CA ARG A 6 7.19 17.01 -9.57
C ARG A 6 8.18 17.72 -8.65
N ASP A 7 9.41 17.85 -9.12
CA ASP A 7 10.51 18.59 -8.49
C ASP A 7 10.64 18.28 -6.98
N MET A 8 10.40 16.99 -6.62
CA MET A 8 10.29 16.57 -5.24
C MET A 8 11.65 16.19 -4.65
N LYS A 9 11.97 16.79 -3.49
CA LYS A 9 13.12 16.41 -2.67
C LYS A 9 12.70 16.02 -1.27
N PHE A 10 13.35 14.98 -0.76
CA PHE A 10 13.14 14.51 0.60
C PHE A 10 14.46 14.16 1.29
N SER A 11 14.62 14.63 2.53
CA SER A 11 15.69 14.24 3.45
C SER A 11 15.12 14.05 4.85
N HIS A 12 15.59 13.03 5.57
CA HIS A 12 15.14 12.79 6.95
C HIS A 12 15.59 13.87 7.93
N ASP A 13 16.76 14.47 7.70
CA ASP A 13 17.36 15.44 8.64
C ASP A 13 17.02 16.90 8.32
N GLY A 14 16.18 17.14 7.30
CA GLY A 14 15.92 18.50 6.79
C GLY A 14 17.17 19.16 6.16
N ILE A 15 18.29 18.48 6.13
CA ILE A 15 19.55 18.94 5.53
C ILE A 15 19.58 18.46 4.08
N LEU A 16 19.12 19.31 3.16
CA LEU A 16 19.01 19.00 1.73
C LEU A 16 20.35 18.73 1.02
N LYS A 17 21.49 18.79 1.73
CA LYS A 17 22.81 18.50 1.15
C LYS A 17 22.95 17.03 0.70
N ARG A 18 22.07 16.13 1.15
CA ARG A 18 22.01 14.74 0.70
C ARG A 18 20.55 14.29 0.74
N ALA A 19 19.82 14.59 -0.33
CA ALA A 19 18.46 14.13 -0.47
C ALA A 19 18.44 12.59 -0.57
N LEU A 20 17.57 11.94 0.22
CA LEU A 20 17.34 10.50 0.08
C LEU A 20 16.54 10.19 -1.19
N LEU A 21 15.67 11.11 -1.60
CA LEU A 21 14.93 11.07 -2.86
C LEU A 21 14.98 12.46 -3.52
N ASP A 22 15.32 12.49 -4.81
CA ASP A 22 15.30 13.68 -5.66
C ASP A 22 14.64 13.29 -7.00
N ILE A 23 13.39 13.65 -7.19
CA ILE A 23 12.55 13.21 -8.32
C ILE A 23 12.06 14.42 -9.09
N ASP A 24 12.58 14.61 -10.33
CA ASP A 24 12.13 15.70 -11.20
C ASP A 24 10.68 15.50 -11.65
N SER A 25 10.36 14.30 -12.13
CA SER A 25 9.00 13.96 -12.57
C SER A 25 8.78 12.46 -12.53
N TRP A 26 7.68 12.04 -11.92
CA TRP A 26 7.24 10.66 -11.93
C TRP A 26 5.72 10.58 -11.81
N CYS A 27 5.10 9.70 -12.60
CA CYS A 27 3.65 9.53 -12.59
C CYS A 27 3.24 8.08 -12.71
N VAL A 28 2.04 7.79 -12.19
CA VAL A 28 1.35 6.49 -12.34
C VAL A 28 -0.07 6.76 -12.79
N ASP A 29 -0.50 6.08 -13.84
CA ASP A 29 -1.84 6.23 -14.38
C ASP A 29 -2.87 5.39 -13.63
N LYS A 30 -4.15 5.72 -13.80
CA LYS A 30 -5.26 5.01 -13.16
C LYS A 30 -5.28 3.55 -13.65
N GLY A 31 -5.41 2.63 -12.69
CA GLY A 31 -5.44 1.20 -12.96
C GLY A 31 -4.10 0.59 -13.34
N GLU A 32 -3.01 1.38 -13.33
CA GLU A 32 -1.66 0.89 -13.62
C GLU A 32 -1.16 0.02 -12.47
N ARG A 33 -0.48 -1.07 -12.81
CA ARG A 33 0.21 -1.96 -11.85
C ARG A 33 1.70 -1.76 -12.02
N ILE A 34 2.30 -0.98 -11.13
CA ILE A 34 3.72 -0.66 -11.18
C ILE A 34 4.51 -1.42 -10.11
N PHE A 35 5.62 -2.03 -10.56
CA PHE A 35 6.62 -2.66 -9.71
C PHE A 35 7.85 -1.76 -9.60
N VAL A 36 8.16 -1.30 -8.39
CA VAL A 36 9.34 -0.50 -8.10
C VAL A 36 10.37 -1.33 -7.36
N TYR A 37 11.58 -1.40 -7.89
CA TYR A 37 12.68 -2.14 -7.28
C TYR A 37 13.91 -1.26 -7.06
N GLY A 38 14.84 -1.76 -6.27
CA GLY A 38 16.10 -1.09 -5.99
C GLY A 38 16.81 -1.70 -4.78
N PRO A 39 18.08 -1.36 -4.52
CA PRO A 39 18.81 -1.88 -3.40
C PRO A 39 18.20 -1.54 -2.04
N SER A 40 18.59 -2.26 -1.00
CA SER A 40 18.17 -1.93 0.36
C SER A 40 18.68 -0.53 0.73
N GLY A 41 17.85 0.25 1.39
CA GLY A 41 18.18 1.62 1.77
C GLY A 41 18.05 2.68 0.66
N ALA A 42 17.70 2.31 -0.57
CA ALA A 42 17.55 3.25 -1.70
C ALA A 42 16.38 4.25 -1.55
N GLY A 43 15.53 4.13 -0.52
CA GLY A 43 14.40 5.03 -0.31
C GLY A 43 13.05 4.52 -0.81
N LYS A 44 12.92 3.22 -1.16
CA LYS A 44 11.66 2.62 -1.64
C LYS A 44 10.50 2.82 -0.66
N SER A 45 10.66 2.42 0.59
CA SER A 45 9.63 2.63 1.63
C SER A 45 9.39 4.12 1.92
N THR A 46 10.42 4.96 1.75
CA THR A 46 10.28 6.41 1.85
C THR A 46 9.40 6.96 0.73
N LEU A 47 9.57 6.50 -0.52
CA LEU A 47 8.68 6.84 -1.63
C LEU A 47 7.23 6.45 -1.30
N LEU A 48 7.00 5.23 -0.82
CA LEU A 48 5.66 4.78 -0.44
C LEU A 48 5.06 5.63 0.69
N ASN A 49 5.86 6.01 1.68
CA ASN A 49 5.43 6.86 2.78
C ASN A 49 5.11 8.29 2.33
N LEU A 50 5.80 8.82 1.34
CA LEU A 50 5.51 10.13 0.73
C LEU A 50 4.22 10.05 -0.09
N VAL A 51 4.08 9.07 -0.97
CA VAL A 51 2.87 8.86 -1.78
C VAL A 51 1.64 8.59 -0.92
N SER A 52 1.81 7.90 0.21
CA SER A 52 0.70 7.69 1.16
C SER A 52 0.44 8.90 2.06
N GLY A 53 1.28 9.93 2.03
CA GLY A 53 1.17 11.10 2.92
C GLY A 53 1.49 10.81 4.39
N LEU A 54 2.16 9.68 4.70
CA LEU A 54 2.75 9.43 6.01
C LEU A 54 3.93 10.36 6.28
N LEU A 55 4.72 10.64 5.23
CA LEU A 55 5.75 11.67 5.23
C LEU A 55 5.31 12.85 4.36
N SER A 56 5.89 14.01 4.62
CA SER A 56 5.74 15.20 3.79
C SER A 56 7.06 15.44 3.06
N CYS A 57 7.02 15.80 1.78
CA CYS A 57 8.21 16.22 1.06
C CYS A 57 8.76 17.53 1.64
N SER A 58 10.07 17.71 1.53
CA SER A 58 10.74 18.94 1.96
C SER A 58 10.55 20.05 0.91
N GLU A 59 10.59 19.68 -0.36
CA GLU A 59 10.37 20.55 -1.52
C GLU A 59 9.57 19.82 -2.59
N GLY A 60 8.98 20.57 -3.52
CA GLY A 60 8.25 20.05 -4.68
C GLY A 60 6.80 19.71 -4.41
N GLU A 61 6.24 18.86 -5.28
CA GLU A 61 4.82 18.59 -5.33
C GLU A 61 4.53 17.10 -5.37
N ILE A 62 3.58 16.64 -4.55
CA ILE A 62 3.04 15.29 -4.60
C ILE A 62 1.52 15.39 -4.70
N SER A 63 0.96 14.96 -5.83
CA SER A 63 -0.48 14.83 -6.03
C SER A 63 -0.87 13.36 -6.13
N VAL A 64 -1.89 12.96 -5.39
CA VAL A 64 -2.46 11.60 -5.43
C VAL A 64 -3.97 11.72 -5.59
N LEU A 65 -4.52 11.07 -6.61
CA LEU A 65 -5.93 11.17 -7.02
C LEU A 65 -6.40 12.63 -7.22
N GLY A 66 -5.50 13.47 -7.72
CA GLY A 66 -5.74 14.91 -7.93
C GLY A 66 -5.59 15.78 -6.68
N GLU A 67 -5.41 15.19 -5.50
CA GLU A 67 -5.22 15.94 -4.24
C GLU A 67 -3.75 16.21 -3.97
N ARG A 68 -3.38 17.46 -3.67
CA ARG A 68 -2.02 17.90 -3.35
C ARG A 68 -1.66 17.57 -1.90
N LEU A 69 -1.02 16.41 -1.68
CA LEU A 69 -0.67 15.92 -0.33
C LEU A 69 0.32 16.85 0.40
N ASP A 70 1.19 17.53 -0.33
CA ASP A 70 2.14 18.52 0.21
C ASP A 70 1.43 19.77 0.80
N LYS A 71 0.17 20.04 0.44
CA LYS A 71 -0.62 21.16 0.97
C LYS A 71 -1.53 20.74 2.13
N LEU A 72 -1.71 19.45 2.36
CA LEU A 72 -2.59 18.94 3.41
C LEU A 72 -1.90 18.98 4.78
N ASN A 73 -2.66 19.35 5.81
CA ASN A 73 -2.23 19.13 7.19
C ASN A 73 -2.32 17.64 7.58
N SER A 74 -1.77 17.27 8.75
CA SER A 74 -1.70 15.88 9.21
C SER A 74 -3.09 15.21 9.24
N ARG A 75 -4.11 15.87 9.81
CA ARG A 75 -5.48 15.31 9.87
C ARG A 75 -6.11 15.09 8.50
N GLN A 76 -5.83 15.98 7.55
CA GLN A 76 -6.32 15.85 6.19
C GLN A 76 -5.65 14.68 5.49
N ARG A 77 -4.32 14.52 5.65
CA ARG A 77 -3.60 13.34 5.13
C ARG A 77 -4.10 12.02 5.74
N ASP A 78 -4.35 11.99 7.06
CA ASP A 78 -4.91 10.80 7.73
C ASP A 78 -6.27 10.42 7.14
N ARG A 79 -7.14 11.41 6.94
CA ARG A 79 -8.46 11.20 6.32
C ARG A 79 -8.34 10.75 4.86
N PHE A 80 -7.42 11.34 4.12
CA PHE A 80 -7.16 10.95 2.73
C PHE A 80 -6.72 9.49 2.65
N ARG A 81 -5.73 9.06 3.45
CA ARG A 81 -5.30 7.67 3.53
C ARG A 81 -6.45 6.73 3.85
N ALA A 82 -7.17 7.00 4.92
CA ALA A 82 -8.26 6.14 5.37
C ALA A 82 -9.37 5.96 4.32
N ASN A 83 -9.55 6.94 3.45
CA ASN A 83 -10.62 6.93 2.45
C ASN A 83 -10.18 6.38 1.09
N HIS A 84 -8.90 6.55 0.71
CA HIS A 84 -8.46 6.37 -0.68
C HIS A 84 -7.36 5.33 -0.86
N LEU A 85 -6.61 5.04 0.20
CA LEU A 85 -5.44 4.17 0.10
C LEU A 85 -5.62 2.88 0.91
N GLY A 86 -5.27 1.76 0.30
CA GLY A 86 -4.99 0.51 0.99
C GLY A 86 -3.48 0.37 1.19
N TYR A 87 -3.05 -0.14 2.32
CA TYR A 87 -1.62 -0.35 2.57
C TYR A 87 -1.36 -1.75 3.15
N VAL A 88 -0.54 -2.53 2.44
CA VAL A 88 -0.02 -3.82 2.90
C VAL A 88 1.45 -3.64 3.26
N PHE A 89 1.75 -3.76 4.54
CA PHE A 89 3.10 -3.59 5.10
C PHE A 89 3.89 -4.89 5.06
N GLN A 90 5.20 -4.81 5.01
CA GLN A 90 6.12 -5.94 5.06
C GLN A 90 5.89 -6.83 6.31
N SER A 91 5.68 -6.23 7.48
CA SER A 91 5.40 -6.93 8.74
C SER A 91 3.90 -7.04 9.07
N PHE A 92 3.03 -6.84 8.07
CA PHE A 92 1.57 -6.81 8.16
C PHE A 92 0.98 -5.76 9.10
N ASN A 93 1.67 -5.36 10.15
CA ASN A 93 1.24 -4.38 11.16
C ASN A 93 -0.17 -4.67 11.72
N LEU A 94 -0.50 -5.94 11.91
CA LEU A 94 -1.73 -6.36 12.58
C LEU A 94 -1.59 -6.17 14.09
N VAL A 95 -2.70 -5.83 14.74
CA VAL A 95 -2.75 -5.75 16.20
C VAL A 95 -2.87 -7.17 16.76
N PRO A 96 -1.83 -7.72 17.41
CA PRO A 96 -1.69 -9.16 17.61
C PRO A 96 -2.75 -9.79 18.53
N TYR A 97 -3.31 -9.02 19.45
CA TYR A 97 -4.34 -9.47 20.39
C TYR A 97 -5.78 -9.27 19.88
N LEU A 98 -5.97 -8.56 18.78
CA LEU A 98 -7.25 -8.43 18.10
C LEU A 98 -7.47 -9.61 17.15
N SER A 99 -8.73 -9.97 16.95
CA SER A 99 -9.14 -10.97 15.97
C SER A 99 -8.98 -10.45 14.53
N ALA A 100 -9.13 -11.34 13.54
CA ALA A 100 -9.11 -10.96 12.12
C ALA A 100 -10.18 -9.90 11.82
N ILE A 101 -11.43 -10.12 12.28
CA ILE A 101 -12.52 -9.16 12.08
C ILE A 101 -12.22 -7.81 12.73
N GLU A 102 -11.76 -7.80 13.98
CA GLU A 102 -11.46 -6.56 14.70
C GLU A 102 -10.33 -5.75 14.06
N ASN A 103 -9.29 -6.42 13.51
CA ASN A 103 -8.24 -5.75 12.75
C ASN A 103 -8.77 -5.05 11.50
N ILE A 104 -9.74 -5.66 10.79
CA ILE A 104 -10.36 -5.09 9.60
C ILE A 104 -11.32 -3.95 9.99
N ASP A 105 -12.14 -4.15 11.02
CA ASP A 105 -13.09 -3.15 11.50
C ASP A 105 -12.40 -1.92 12.07
N LEU A 106 -11.21 -2.08 12.67
CA LEU A 106 -10.39 -0.96 13.09
C LEU A 106 -10.08 -0.03 11.91
N ALA A 107 -9.63 -0.57 10.77
CA ALA A 107 -9.36 0.21 9.57
C ALA A 107 -10.63 0.84 8.99
N ARG A 108 -11.75 0.11 9.02
CA ARG A 108 -13.05 0.60 8.57
C ARG A 108 -13.53 1.84 9.33
N ASN A 109 -13.28 1.88 10.64
CA ASN A 109 -13.74 2.97 11.50
C ASN A 109 -12.99 4.29 11.27
N PHE A 110 -11.82 4.27 10.66
CA PHE A 110 -11.09 5.50 10.29
C PHE A 110 -11.63 6.18 9.03
N SER A 111 -12.37 5.46 8.18
CA SER A 111 -12.94 6.05 6.97
C SER A 111 -14.15 6.94 7.28
N THR A 112 -14.15 8.14 6.70
CA THR A 112 -15.25 9.10 6.82
C THR A 112 -16.22 9.10 5.63
N ARG A 113 -15.99 8.25 4.63
CA ARG A 113 -16.83 8.13 3.42
C ARG A 113 -18.16 7.46 3.74
N LYS A 114 -19.18 8.26 3.98
CA LYS A 114 -20.55 7.78 4.20
C LYS A 114 -21.20 7.19 2.94
N ASP A 115 -20.84 7.70 1.78
CA ASP A 115 -21.47 7.35 0.50
C ASP A 115 -21.15 5.93 0.01
N ARG A 116 -20.12 5.31 0.58
CA ARG A 116 -19.76 3.91 0.29
C ARG A 116 -20.28 2.91 1.34
N LEU A 117 -21.09 3.36 2.31
CA LEU A 117 -21.64 2.47 3.34
C LEU A 117 -22.54 1.37 2.74
N SER A 118 -23.19 1.64 1.61
CA SER A 118 -24.00 0.67 0.88
C SER A 118 -23.20 -0.36 0.08
N ASN A 119 -21.92 -0.07 -0.24
CA ASN A 119 -21.04 -0.94 -1.03
C ASN A 119 -19.80 -1.41 -0.24
N LYS A 120 -19.73 -1.15 1.06
CA LYS A 120 -18.64 -1.66 1.90
C LYS A 120 -18.79 -3.17 2.05
N LEU A 121 -17.80 -3.89 1.55
CA LEU A 121 -17.68 -5.31 1.85
C LEU A 121 -17.63 -5.47 3.38
N ASN A 122 -18.44 -6.39 3.89
CA ASN A 122 -18.34 -6.78 5.28
C ASN A 122 -16.96 -7.45 5.51
N ALA A 123 -16.38 -7.29 6.70
CA ALA A 123 -15.13 -7.95 7.04
C ALA A 123 -15.19 -9.47 6.79
N SER A 124 -16.34 -10.08 7.09
CA SER A 124 -16.59 -11.51 6.84
C SER A 124 -16.56 -11.87 5.35
N GLU A 125 -17.18 -11.07 4.49
CA GLU A 125 -17.19 -11.28 3.04
C GLU A 125 -15.79 -11.14 2.44
N LEU A 126 -14.98 -10.19 2.96
CA LEU A 126 -13.59 -10.05 2.55
C LEU A 126 -12.75 -11.25 2.96
N LEU A 127 -12.91 -11.73 4.21
CA LEU A 127 -12.17 -12.88 4.71
C LEU A 127 -12.56 -14.16 3.97
N ASP A 128 -13.84 -14.33 3.65
CA ASP A 128 -14.33 -15.44 2.84
C ASP A 128 -13.76 -15.40 1.41
N SER A 129 -13.79 -14.23 0.78
CA SER A 129 -13.21 -14.04 -0.57
C SER A 129 -11.69 -14.27 -0.65
N LEU A 130 -11.02 -14.30 0.50
CA LEU A 130 -9.61 -14.56 0.69
C LEU A 130 -9.35 -15.98 1.21
N ASP A 131 -10.35 -16.86 1.21
CA ASP A 131 -10.27 -18.24 1.68
C ASP A 131 -9.78 -18.37 3.13
N LEU A 132 -10.13 -17.45 4.02
CA LEU A 132 -9.91 -17.59 5.45
C LEU A 132 -11.11 -18.28 6.10
N SER A 133 -10.87 -19.41 6.77
CA SER A 133 -11.93 -20.16 7.45
C SER A 133 -12.65 -19.32 8.49
N SER A 134 -13.99 -19.42 8.55
CA SER A 134 -14.82 -18.73 9.53
C SER A 134 -14.46 -19.05 10.99
N GLU A 135 -13.86 -20.20 11.23
CA GLU A 135 -13.35 -20.59 12.55
C GLU A 135 -12.17 -19.71 13.02
N ASP A 136 -11.44 -19.11 12.08
CA ASP A 136 -10.27 -18.28 12.33
C ASP A 136 -10.62 -16.79 12.48
N TRP A 137 -11.80 -16.37 12.05
CA TRP A 137 -12.17 -14.95 12.04
C TRP A 137 -12.19 -14.27 13.41
N LYS A 138 -12.51 -15.04 14.46
CA LYS A 138 -12.63 -14.55 15.83
C LYS A 138 -11.39 -14.87 16.67
N LYS A 139 -10.40 -15.57 16.13
CA LYS A 139 -9.14 -15.85 16.83
C LYS A 139 -8.24 -14.61 16.82
N PRO A 140 -7.50 -14.31 17.89
CA PRO A 140 -6.42 -13.34 17.84
C PRO A 140 -5.47 -13.63 16.69
N VAL A 141 -5.07 -12.59 15.93
CA VAL A 141 -4.21 -12.81 14.75
C VAL A 141 -2.84 -13.37 15.11
N SER A 142 -2.38 -13.22 16.35
CA SER A 142 -1.15 -13.86 16.85
C SER A 142 -1.20 -15.40 16.83
N LEU A 143 -2.39 -16.00 16.78
CA LEU A 143 -2.59 -17.46 16.71
C LEU A 143 -2.77 -17.96 15.29
N LEU A 144 -2.82 -17.07 14.32
CA LEU A 144 -2.95 -17.41 12.90
C LEU A 144 -1.59 -17.70 12.27
N SER A 145 -1.56 -18.57 11.26
CA SER A 145 -0.37 -18.78 10.44
C SER A 145 0.02 -17.50 9.69
N THR A 146 1.27 -17.41 9.24
CA THR A 146 1.76 -16.26 8.46
C THR A 146 0.89 -16.00 7.23
N GLY A 147 0.49 -17.05 6.49
CA GLY A 147 -0.40 -16.90 5.32
C GLY A 147 -1.79 -16.41 5.69
N GLN A 148 -2.34 -16.84 6.84
CA GLN A 148 -3.62 -16.34 7.35
C GLN A 148 -3.52 -14.86 7.78
N GLN A 149 -2.47 -14.49 8.50
CA GLN A 149 -2.21 -13.09 8.88
C GLN A 149 -2.11 -12.18 7.64
N GLN A 150 -1.46 -12.67 6.60
CA GLN A 150 -1.33 -11.98 5.34
C GLN A 150 -2.70 -11.70 4.67
N ARG A 151 -3.59 -12.71 4.66
CA ARG A 151 -4.97 -12.55 4.15
C ARG A 151 -5.74 -11.50 4.96
N VAL A 152 -5.58 -11.49 6.28
CA VAL A 152 -6.16 -10.45 7.14
C VAL A 152 -5.61 -9.07 6.79
N ALA A 153 -4.30 -8.94 6.54
CA ALA A 153 -3.68 -7.68 6.15
C ALA A 153 -4.21 -7.15 4.79
N ILE A 154 -4.41 -8.04 3.81
CA ILE A 154 -5.05 -7.68 2.54
C ILE A 154 -6.50 -7.23 2.78
N ALA A 155 -7.29 -8.01 3.52
CA ALA A 155 -8.68 -7.66 3.82
C ALA A 155 -8.77 -6.29 4.49
N ARG A 156 -7.90 -6.02 5.47
CA ARG A 156 -7.81 -4.72 6.14
C ARG A 156 -7.47 -3.58 5.17
N ALA A 157 -6.55 -3.81 4.23
CA ALA A 157 -6.19 -2.81 3.23
C ALA A 157 -7.35 -2.51 2.26
N LEU A 158 -8.23 -3.47 2.01
CA LEU A 158 -9.31 -3.38 1.02
C LEU A 158 -10.66 -2.98 1.58
N VAL A 159 -10.85 -2.99 2.91
CA VAL A 159 -12.18 -2.82 3.55
C VAL A 159 -12.84 -1.48 3.21
N ASN A 160 -12.07 -0.44 2.98
CA ASN A 160 -12.56 0.88 2.61
C ASN A 160 -12.68 1.09 1.09
N SER A 161 -12.53 0.03 0.29
CA SER A 161 -12.59 0.08 -1.18
C SER A 161 -11.67 1.18 -1.74
N PRO A 162 -10.35 1.08 -1.47
CA PRO A 162 -9.39 2.09 -1.89
C PRO A 162 -9.29 2.17 -3.42
N GLU A 163 -8.91 3.32 -3.95
CA GLU A 163 -8.56 3.49 -5.35
C GLU A 163 -7.13 3.07 -5.65
N ILE A 164 -6.23 3.23 -4.67
CA ILE A 164 -4.81 2.86 -4.80
C ILE A 164 -4.45 1.87 -3.70
N LEU A 165 -3.80 0.79 -4.08
CA LEU A 165 -3.20 -0.18 -3.18
C LEU A 165 -1.69 -0.02 -3.19
N ILE A 166 -1.11 0.17 -2.01
CA ILE A 166 0.33 0.26 -1.78
C ILE A 166 0.78 -1.03 -1.10
N ALA A 167 1.83 -1.66 -1.59
CA ALA A 167 2.39 -2.88 -1.04
C ALA A 167 3.91 -2.77 -0.87
N ASP A 168 4.38 -2.77 0.37
CA ASP A 168 5.79 -2.65 0.73
C ASP A 168 6.36 -4.02 1.10
N GLU A 169 7.08 -4.65 0.17
CA GLU A 169 7.69 -5.97 0.30
C GLU A 169 6.78 -7.05 0.93
N PRO A 170 5.51 -7.18 0.54
CA PRO A 170 4.53 -7.98 1.26
C PRO A 170 4.76 -9.49 1.17
N THR A 171 5.69 -9.92 0.31
CA THR A 171 6.01 -11.34 0.08
C THR A 171 7.38 -11.75 0.63
N SER A 172 8.12 -10.83 1.26
CA SER A 172 9.50 -11.06 1.68
C SER A 172 9.68 -12.19 2.72
N SER A 173 8.65 -12.47 3.51
CA SER A 173 8.65 -13.53 4.53
C SER A 173 7.99 -14.84 4.09
N LEU A 174 7.61 -14.95 2.80
CA LEU A 174 6.89 -16.10 2.28
C LEU A 174 7.82 -17.07 1.54
N ASP A 175 7.54 -18.36 1.68
CA ASP A 175 8.05 -19.37 0.75
C ASP A 175 7.43 -19.21 -0.65
N GLN A 176 7.96 -19.92 -1.63
CA GLN A 176 7.57 -19.78 -3.03
C GLN A 176 6.06 -20.05 -3.24
N GLN A 177 5.52 -21.11 -2.68
CA GLN A 177 4.12 -21.49 -2.87
C GLN A 177 3.15 -20.46 -2.27
N ASN A 178 3.44 -19.97 -1.06
CA ASN A 178 2.64 -18.96 -0.42
C ASN A 178 2.73 -17.62 -1.15
N ARG A 179 3.89 -17.28 -1.73
CA ARG A 179 4.10 -16.10 -2.55
C ARG A 179 3.24 -16.12 -3.82
N GLU A 180 3.25 -17.23 -4.57
CA GLU A 180 2.45 -17.40 -5.78
C GLU A 180 0.95 -17.29 -5.47
N ASN A 181 0.49 -17.95 -4.42
CA ASN A 181 -0.90 -17.85 -3.95
C ASN A 181 -1.28 -16.42 -3.59
N PHE A 182 -0.41 -15.72 -2.84
CA PHE A 182 -0.62 -14.31 -2.49
C PHE A 182 -0.76 -13.44 -3.73
N MET A 183 0.18 -13.55 -4.67
CA MET A 183 0.15 -12.75 -5.89
C MET A 183 -1.10 -13.01 -6.72
N SER A 184 -1.51 -14.27 -6.85
CA SER A 184 -2.74 -14.64 -7.56
C SER A 184 -3.98 -13.97 -6.95
N VAL A 185 -4.12 -14.04 -5.62
CA VAL A 185 -5.24 -13.43 -4.91
C VAL A 185 -5.19 -11.89 -5.04
N LEU A 186 -4.02 -11.29 -4.79
CA LEU A 186 -3.84 -9.84 -4.86
C LEU A 186 -4.18 -9.30 -6.26
N MET A 187 -3.62 -9.90 -7.30
CA MET A 187 -3.84 -9.48 -8.69
C MET A 187 -5.30 -9.63 -9.11
N GLY A 188 -5.94 -10.75 -8.76
CA GLY A 188 -7.36 -10.94 -9.02
C GLY A 188 -8.26 -9.88 -8.35
N LEU A 189 -7.88 -9.37 -7.17
CA LEU A 189 -8.61 -8.31 -6.49
C LEU A 189 -8.34 -6.94 -7.13
N VAL A 190 -7.08 -6.64 -7.48
CA VAL A 190 -6.67 -5.39 -8.15
C VAL A 190 -7.39 -5.24 -9.49
N GLU A 191 -7.42 -6.30 -10.31
CA GLU A 191 -8.08 -6.30 -11.61
C GLU A 191 -9.60 -6.13 -11.49
N ARG A 192 -10.25 -6.91 -10.65
CA ARG A 192 -11.71 -6.83 -10.47
C ARG A 192 -12.20 -5.47 -9.99
N LYS A 193 -11.37 -4.74 -9.25
CA LYS A 193 -11.70 -3.42 -8.68
C LYS A 193 -11.09 -2.26 -9.45
N GLU A 194 -10.38 -2.53 -10.54
CA GLU A 194 -9.67 -1.52 -11.35
C GLU A 194 -8.78 -0.59 -10.50
N MET A 195 -8.12 -1.15 -9.47
CA MET A 195 -7.27 -0.39 -8.57
C MET A 195 -5.92 -0.12 -9.21
N THR A 196 -5.36 1.04 -8.91
CA THR A 196 -3.94 1.31 -9.15
C THR A 196 -3.12 0.60 -8.10
N LEU A 197 -2.05 -0.13 -8.50
CA LEU A 197 -1.18 -0.86 -7.60
C LEU A 197 0.24 -0.33 -7.67
N LEU A 198 0.74 0.16 -6.53
CA LEU A 198 2.14 0.50 -6.33
C LEU A 198 2.79 -0.56 -5.43
N PHE A 199 3.61 -1.41 -6.02
CA PHE A 199 4.24 -2.55 -5.37
C PHE A 199 5.75 -2.39 -5.32
N VAL A 200 6.32 -2.53 -4.14
CA VAL A 200 7.77 -2.48 -3.93
C VAL A 200 8.26 -3.86 -3.54
N SER A 201 9.28 -4.35 -4.23
CA SER A 201 9.97 -5.59 -3.86
C SER A 201 11.40 -5.62 -4.46
N HIS A 202 12.23 -6.48 -3.92
CA HIS A 202 13.52 -6.85 -4.50
C HIS A 202 13.45 -8.19 -5.27
N ASP A 203 12.32 -8.89 -5.22
CA ASP A 203 12.12 -10.17 -5.89
C ASP A 203 11.67 -10.00 -7.35
N MET A 204 12.62 -10.06 -8.26
CA MET A 204 12.39 -9.87 -9.70
C MET A 204 11.52 -10.97 -10.33
N SER A 205 11.31 -12.12 -9.68
CA SER A 205 10.41 -13.16 -10.19
C SER A 205 8.94 -12.71 -10.27
N LEU A 206 8.60 -11.65 -9.51
CA LEU A 206 7.25 -11.11 -9.45
C LEU A 206 6.93 -10.15 -10.61
N THR A 207 7.92 -9.70 -11.38
CA THR A 207 7.73 -8.68 -12.43
C THR A 207 6.70 -9.06 -13.49
N GLN A 208 6.50 -10.36 -13.73
CA GLN A 208 5.51 -10.89 -14.67
C GLN A 208 4.05 -10.49 -14.37
N TYR A 209 3.74 -10.07 -13.13
CA TYR A 209 2.40 -9.64 -12.71
C TYR A 209 2.12 -8.16 -12.97
N PHE A 210 3.10 -7.38 -13.42
CA PHE A 210 3.02 -5.94 -13.49
C PHE A 210 3.07 -5.43 -14.93
N THR A 211 2.36 -4.33 -15.17
CA THR A 211 2.32 -3.67 -16.48
C THR A 211 3.52 -2.75 -16.70
N ARG A 212 4.15 -2.30 -15.58
CA ARG A 212 5.34 -1.46 -15.59
C ARG A 212 6.31 -1.90 -14.50
N VAL A 213 7.57 -2.05 -14.87
CA VAL A 213 8.67 -2.40 -13.97
C VAL A 213 9.70 -1.28 -14.04
N GLN A 214 10.09 -0.71 -12.90
CA GLN A 214 10.96 0.46 -12.88
C GLN A 214 11.92 0.41 -11.69
N ALA A 215 13.20 0.67 -11.94
CA ALA A 215 14.14 0.88 -10.84
C ALA A 215 13.88 2.26 -10.19
N LEU A 216 14.03 2.34 -8.87
CA LEU A 216 13.89 3.63 -8.19
C LEU A 216 14.90 4.66 -8.73
N ASN A 217 16.11 4.21 -9.03
CA ASN A 217 17.17 5.08 -9.57
C ASN A 217 16.92 5.58 -11.00
N ASP A 218 15.94 5.01 -11.73
CA ASP A 218 15.58 5.49 -13.08
C ASP A 218 14.85 6.84 -13.03
N PHE A 219 14.25 7.18 -11.90
CA PHE A 219 13.46 8.40 -11.75
C PHE A 219 13.80 9.21 -10.50
N SER A 220 14.67 8.70 -9.62
CA SER A 220 15.21 9.42 -8.46
C SER A 220 16.73 9.57 -8.59
N LYS A 221 17.18 10.83 -8.57
CA LYS A 221 18.60 11.18 -8.57
C LYS A 221 19.12 11.04 -7.14
N THR A 222 19.58 9.86 -6.79
CA THR A 222 20.31 9.64 -5.52
C THR A 222 21.76 9.38 -5.85
N ASP A 223 22.66 10.15 -5.24
CA ASP A 223 24.12 9.93 -5.31
C ASP A 223 24.52 8.66 -4.55
#